data_b16a4e2038bc7d56a0228125e7e55337
#
_entry.id   b16a4e2038bc7d56a0228125e7e55337
#
_cell.length_a   1.000
_cell.length_b   1.000
_cell.length_c   1.000
_cell.angle_alpha   90.00
_cell.angle_beta   90.00
_cell.angle_gamma   90.00
#
_symmetry.space_group_name_H-M   'P 1'
#
loop_
_entity.id
_entity.type
_entity.pdbx_description
1 polymer ?
#
loop_
_entity_poly.entity_id
_entity_poly.type
_entity_poly.pdbx_seq_one_letter_code
_entity_poly.pdbx_strand_id
1 'polypeptide(L)'
;SRQYDATTTINAPDITTFSGTVGTETLSVSGTGSVSSANVANNYTVSGFTLADGIGASSNYIVNGNITANITPRVLGMTGARAANGSTSVAASVMSLTNLAGSEALTLSGTGTAAQSTAGNDVSVNVSGFSIANGSGGGLASNYTFSGGTHILDITATQAYITGTRAYD
;
A
#
# COMPACT_ATOMS: atom_id res chain seq x y z
N SER A 1 11.09 10.56 -3.32
CA SER A 1 10.70 9.21 -2.85
C SER A 1 9.43 8.76 -3.56
N ARG A 2 9.27 7.47 -3.77
CA ARG A 2 8.06 6.86 -4.33
C ARG A 2 7.59 5.68 -3.49
N GLN A 3 6.32 5.34 -3.61
CA GLN A 3 5.77 4.12 -3.02
C GLN A 3 6.16 2.90 -3.87
N TYR A 4 6.31 1.74 -3.25
CA TYR A 4 6.60 0.48 -3.92
C TYR A 4 5.56 0.15 -5.01
N ASP A 5 6.04 -0.22 -6.19
CA ASP A 5 5.23 -0.54 -7.37
C ASP A 5 5.75 -1.77 -8.15
N ALA A 6 6.67 -2.52 -7.56
CA ALA A 6 7.36 -3.68 -8.13
C ALA A 6 8.28 -3.36 -9.33
N THR A 7 8.62 -2.08 -9.57
CA THR A 7 9.55 -1.68 -10.64
C THR A 7 10.84 -1.11 -10.09
N THR A 8 11.89 -1.08 -10.90
CA THR A 8 13.15 -0.37 -10.58
C THR A 8 13.20 1.04 -11.14
N THR A 9 12.16 1.47 -11.84
CA THR A 9 12.09 2.77 -12.50
C THR A 9 11.86 3.89 -11.49
N ILE A 10 12.65 4.96 -11.59
CA ILE A 10 12.44 6.22 -10.86
C ILE A 10 12.15 7.30 -11.91
N ASN A 11 11.06 8.02 -11.74
CA ASN A 11 10.67 9.09 -12.64
C ASN A 11 11.21 10.44 -12.17
N ALA A 12 11.40 11.38 -13.08
CA ALA A 12 11.91 12.72 -12.74
C ALA A 12 11.12 13.41 -11.60
N PRO A 13 9.77 13.34 -11.51
CA PRO A 13 9.02 13.92 -10.39
C PRO A 13 9.30 13.30 -9.02
N ASP A 14 9.89 12.11 -8.95
CA ASP A 14 10.28 11.48 -7.68
C ASP A 14 11.54 12.13 -7.08
N ILE A 15 12.28 12.93 -7.87
CA ILE A 15 13.47 13.66 -7.47
C ILE A 15 13.07 15.13 -7.23
N THR A 16 12.87 15.48 -5.98
CA THR A 16 12.27 16.77 -5.59
C THR A 16 13.24 17.71 -4.86
N THR A 17 14.41 17.22 -4.44
CA THR A 17 15.32 17.99 -3.60
C THR A 17 16.67 18.18 -4.28
N PHE A 18 17.04 19.42 -4.46
CA PHE A 18 18.37 19.86 -4.93
C PHE A 18 19.01 20.70 -3.82
N SER A 19 20.31 20.55 -3.63
CA SER A 19 21.07 21.34 -2.69
C SER A 19 22.31 21.94 -3.40
N GLY A 20 22.81 23.07 -2.88
CA GLY A 20 23.95 23.76 -3.45
C GLY A 20 23.63 24.67 -4.63
N THR A 21 22.34 24.96 -4.88
CA THR A 21 21.94 25.99 -5.86
C THR A 21 22.23 27.40 -5.33
N VAL A 22 22.47 28.34 -6.23
CA VAL A 22 22.81 29.74 -5.90
C VAL A 22 21.53 30.55 -5.66
N GLY A 23 21.42 31.20 -4.51
CA GLY A 23 20.31 32.08 -4.18
C GLY A 23 18.97 31.34 -4.19
N THR A 24 18.04 31.78 -5.06
CA THR A 24 16.70 31.19 -5.24
C THR A 24 16.59 30.32 -6.50
N GLU A 25 17.72 29.99 -7.13
CA GLU A 25 17.70 29.15 -8.33
C GLU A 25 17.19 27.73 -8.01
N THR A 26 16.45 27.18 -8.93
CA THR A 26 16.00 25.79 -8.90
C THR A 26 16.52 25.05 -10.11
N LEU A 27 16.71 23.76 -9.96
CA LEU A 27 17.08 22.84 -11.05
C LEU A 27 16.02 21.74 -11.14
N SER A 28 16.07 20.99 -12.20
CA SER A 28 15.28 19.78 -12.39
C SER A 28 16.17 18.64 -12.92
N VAL A 29 15.63 17.46 -13.01
CA VAL A 29 16.24 16.35 -13.74
C VAL A 29 15.35 15.95 -14.91
N SER A 30 15.96 15.47 -15.95
CA SER A 30 15.28 14.92 -17.11
C SER A 30 15.65 13.46 -17.34
N GLY A 31 14.80 12.73 -18.07
CA GLY A 31 15.00 11.32 -18.33
C GLY A 31 14.28 10.42 -17.33
N THR A 32 14.65 9.15 -17.35
CA THR A 32 14.15 8.11 -16.46
C THR A 32 15.32 7.46 -15.76
N GLY A 33 15.27 7.42 -14.44
CA GLY A 33 16.29 6.78 -13.63
C GLY A 33 15.93 5.33 -13.30
N SER A 34 16.93 4.61 -12.79
CA SER A 34 16.74 3.26 -12.28
C SER A 34 17.53 3.03 -11.00
N VAL A 35 17.02 2.14 -10.17
CA VAL A 35 17.67 1.63 -8.95
C VAL A 35 18.01 0.16 -9.09
N SER A 36 18.90 -0.34 -8.24
CA SER A 36 19.36 -1.74 -8.28
C SER A 36 18.32 -2.77 -7.85
N SER A 37 17.26 -2.34 -7.15
CA SER A 37 16.17 -3.22 -6.69
C SER A 37 14.87 -2.44 -6.58
N ALA A 38 13.74 -3.09 -6.82
CA ALA A 38 12.42 -2.51 -6.61
C ALA A 38 12.01 -2.49 -5.13
N ASN A 39 12.66 -3.26 -4.26
CA ASN A 39 12.24 -3.45 -2.87
C ASN A 39 12.33 -2.15 -2.05
N VAL A 40 11.54 -2.11 -0.99
CA VAL A 40 11.55 -1.01 -0.01
C VAL A 40 12.94 -0.87 0.61
N ALA A 41 13.53 0.30 0.44
CA ALA A 41 14.77 0.72 1.11
C ALA A 41 14.98 2.24 0.95
N ASN A 42 15.90 2.76 1.75
CA ASN A 42 16.31 4.14 1.69
C ASN A 42 17.63 4.29 0.94
N ASN A 43 17.83 5.47 0.35
CA ASN A 43 19.08 5.90 -0.24
C ASN A 43 19.60 5.00 -1.37
N TYR A 44 18.70 4.44 -2.18
CA TYR A 44 19.12 3.80 -3.42
C TYR A 44 19.85 4.81 -4.32
N THR A 45 21.01 4.45 -4.79
CA THR A 45 21.67 5.21 -5.88
C THR A 45 20.85 5.08 -7.14
N VAL A 46 20.52 6.22 -7.76
CA VAL A 46 19.75 6.30 -9.00
C VAL A 46 20.68 6.67 -10.13
N SER A 47 20.61 5.94 -11.23
CA SER A 47 21.33 6.24 -12.47
C SER A 47 20.31 6.56 -13.59
N GLY A 48 20.79 7.24 -14.65
CA GLY A 48 20.00 7.51 -15.86
C GLY A 48 19.38 8.90 -15.95
N PHE A 49 19.46 9.73 -14.89
CA PHE A 49 19.04 11.13 -14.97
C PHE A 49 20.14 12.04 -15.51
N THR A 50 19.72 13.09 -16.21
CA THR A 50 20.54 14.26 -16.55
C THR A 50 20.00 15.50 -15.86
N LEU A 51 20.91 16.38 -15.43
CA LEU A 51 20.52 17.68 -14.88
C LEU A 51 19.85 18.51 -15.96
N ALA A 52 18.77 19.20 -15.61
CA ALA A 52 18.02 20.05 -16.51
C ALA A 52 17.73 21.41 -15.87
N ASP A 53 17.44 22.39 -16.71
CA ASP A 53 17.17 23.75 -16.27
C ASP A 53 15.89 23.80 -15.40
N GLY A 54 15.95 24.75 -14.46
CA GLY A 54 14.80 25.25 -13.73
C GLY A 54 14.77 26.78 -13.86
N ILE A 55 14.81 27.50 -12.71
CA ILE A 55 15.09 28.95 -12.72
C ILE A 55 16.57 29.18 -13.00
N GLY A 56 17.44 28.27 -12.54
CA GLY A 56 18.87 28.25 -12.84
C GLY A 56 19.18 27.44 -14.10
N ALA A 57 20.25 27.80 -14.80
CA ALA A 57 20.76 27.06 -15.94
C ALA A 57 21.60 25.87 -15.48
N SER A 58 21.25 24.66 -15.91
CA SER A 58 21.93 23.41 -15.52
C SER A 58 23.40 23.39 -15.94
N SER A 59 23.77 24.12 -16.98
CA SER A 59 25.15 24.29 -17.44
C SER A 59 26.10 24.96 -16.42
N ASN A 60 25.54 25.65 -15.41
CA ASN A 60 26.30 26.28 -14.34
C ASN A 60 26.59 25.31 -13.18
N TYR A 61 26.11 24.08 -13.25
CA TYR A 61 26.16 23.12 -12.15
C TYR A 61 26.75 21.79 -12.59
N ILE A 62 27.40 21.14 -11.67
CA ILE A 62 27.83 19.74 -11.80
C ILE A 62 27.18 18.91 -10.67
N VAL A 63 26.74 17.72 -10.99
CA VAL A 63 26.27 16.78 -9.96
C VAL A 63 27.49 16.27 -9.19
N ASN A 64 27.55 16.62 -7.90
CA ASN A 64 28.59 16.12 -7.01
C ASN A 64 27.97 15.09 -6.07
N GLY A 65 28.34 13.83 -6.23
CA GLY A 65 27.79 12.70 -5.49
C GLY A 65 26.71 11.93 -6.26
N ASN A 66 25.96 11.11 -5.53
CA ASN A 66 24.93 10.26 -6.11
C ASN A 66 23.55 10.90 -5.98
N ILE A 67 22.76 10.80 -7.04
CA ILE A 67 21.31 10.99 -6.91
C ILE A 67 20.78 9.79 -6.12
N THR A 68 19.96 10.05 -5.11
CA THR A 68 19.37 8.98 -4.29
C THR A 68 17.85 9.05 -4.29
N ALA A 69 17.23 7.89 -4.14
CA ALA A 69 15.78 7.75 -3.97
C ALA A 69 15.44 6.78 -2.84
N ASN A 70 14.29 7.01 -2.20
CA ASN A 70 13.71 6.10 -1.24
C ASN A 70 12.50 5.41 -1.88
N ILE A 71 12.37 4.10 -1.65
CA ILE A 71 11.17 3.34 -1.95
C ILE A 71 10.49 3.02 -0.62
N THR A 72 9.28 3.55 -0.44
CA THR A 72 8.49 3.39 0.78
C THR A 72 7.51 2.23 0.65
N PRO A 73 7.07 1.62 1.77
CA PRO A 73 6.10 0.53 1.73
C PRO A 73 4.80 0.92 1.02
N ARG A 74 4.25 -0.01 0.24
CA ARG A 74 2.94 0.14 -0.38
C ARG A 74 1.85 -0.11 0.64
N VAL A 75 0.90 0.81 0.74
CA VAL A 75 -0.21 0.72 1.67
C VAL A 75 -1.24 -0.29 1.14
N LEU A 76 -1.52 -1.33 1.93
CA LEU A 76 -2.56 -2.31 1.65
C LEU A 76 -3.91 -1.85 2.17
N GLY A 77 -4.94 -2.08 1.37
CA GLY A 77 -6.32 -2.15 1.83
C GLY A 77 -6.74 -3.59 2.09
N MET A 78 -7.87 -3.76 2.75
CA MET A 78 -8.56 -5.05 2.86
C MET A 78 -10.06 -4.88 2.74
N THR A 79 -10.68 -5.83 2.05
CA THR A 79 -12.13 -5.96 1.97
C THR A 79 -12.54 -7.39 2.31
N GLY A 80 -13.73 -7.56 2.84
CA GLY A 80 -14.26 -8.89 3.12
C GLY A 80 -15.77 -8.88 3.31
N ALA A 81 -16.35 -10.07 3.42
CA ALA A 81 -17.78 -10.22 3.70
C ALA A 81 -18.04 -11.47 4.54
N ARG A 82 -19.03 -11.39 5.43
CA ARG A 82 -19.57 -12.54 6.17
C ARG A 82 -21.00 -12.31 6.64
N ALA A 83 -21.68 -13.38 6.97
CA ALA A 83 -22.96 -13.27 7.68
C ALA A 83 -22.75 -12.84 9.14
N ALA A 84 -23.74 -12.15 9.73
CA ALA A 84 -23.76 -11.82 11.14
C ALA A 84 -23.74 -13.11 12.00
N ASN A 85 -22.79 -13.19 12.93
CA ASN A 85 -22.60 -14.36 13.80
C ASN A 85 -22.46 -13.98 15.30
N GLY A 86 -22.81 -12.73 15.63
CA GLY A 86 -22.74 -12.20 17.00
C GLY A 86 -21.32 -11.89 17.50
N SER A 87 -20.27 -12.11 16.68
CA SER A 87 -18.87 -11.85 17.05
C SER A 87 -18.28 -10.68 16.28
N THR A 88 -17.41 -9.92 16.93
CA THR A 88 -16.56 -8.90 16.27
C THR A 88 -15.25 -9.49 15.71
N SER A 89 -14.91 -10.73 16.05
CA SER A 89 -13.71 -11.40 15.54
C SER A 89 -13.79 -11.65 14.04
N VAL A 90 -12.75 -11.32 13.28
CA VAL A 90 -12.67 -11.42 11.82
C VAL A 90 -11.48 -12.27 11.45
N ALA A 91 -11.72 -13.48 10.95
CA ALA A 91 -10.66 -14.38 10.49
C ALA A 91 -10.06 -13.90 9.16
N ALA A 92 -8.77 -14.16 8.94
CA ALA A 92 -8.09 -13.84 7.68
C ALA A 92 -8.78 -14.47 6.46
N SER A 93 -9.42 -15.63 6.61
CA SER A 93 -10.09 -16.35 5.52
C SER A 93 -11.30 -15.63 4.92
N VAL A 94 -11.88 -14.65 5.61
CA VAL A 94 -13.00 -13.84 5.09
C VAL A 94 -12.55 -12.50 4.52
N MET A 95 -11.25 -12.21 4.57
CA MET A 95 -10.66 -10.96 4.10
C MET A 95 -9.80 -11.19 2.85
N SER A 96 -9.79 -10.21 1.97
CA SER A 96 -8.93 -10.17 0.79
C SER A 96 -8.09 -8.90 0.82
N LEU A 97 -6.81 -9.05 0.50
CA LEU A 97 -5.89 -7.91 0.37
C LEU A 97 -6.18 -7.17 -0.94
N THR A 98 -6.11 -5.85 -0.88
CA THR A 98 -6.26 -4.97 -2.04
C THR A 98 -5.04 -4.07 -2.18
N ASN A 99 -4.87 -3.45 -3.36
CA ASN A 99 -3.75 -2.57 -3.67
C ASN A 99 -2.38 -3.26 -3.69
N LEU A 100 -2.33 -4.53 -4.08
CA LEU A 100 -1.07 -5.22 -4.37
C LEU A 100 -0.43 -4.66 -5.65
N ALA A 101 0.88 -4.75 -5.78
CA ALA A 101 1.60 -4.31 -6.97
C ALA A 101 1.58 -5.41 -8.04
N GLY A 102 1.26 -5.02 -9.29
CA GLY A 102 1.28 -5.96 -10.43
C GLY A 102 0.47 -7.24 -10.19
N SER A 103 1.11 -8.38 -10.35
CA SER A 103 0.52 -9.71 -10.11
C SER A 103 0.99 -10.36 -8.80
N GLU A 104 1.56 -9.58 -7.89
CA GLU A 104 2.02 -10.08 -6.60
C GLU A 104 0.85 -10.53 -5.73
N ALA A 105 1.09 -11.55 -4.93
CA ALA A 105 0.20 -11.99 -3.87
C ALA A 105 0.96 -12.10 -2.55
N LEU A 106 0.25 -11.93 -1.45
CA LEU A 106 0.75 -12.15 -0.09
C LEU A 106 -0.16 -13.14 0.63
N THR A 107 0.37 -13.80 1.63
CA THR A 107 -0.41 -14.65 2.52
C THR A 107 -0.87 -13.83 3.71
N LEU A 108 -2.19 -13.76 3.93
CA LEU A 108 -2.80 -13.14 5.11
C LEU A 108 -3.09 -14.19 6.17
N SER A 109 -2.77 -13.92 7.42
CA SER A 109 -3.05 -14.80 8.56
C SER A 109 -3.46 -13.99 9.79
N GLY A 110 -3.95 -14.70 10.83
CA GLY A 110 -4.37 -14.06 12.07
C GLY A 110 -5.85 -13.69 12.10
N THR A 111 -6.19 -12.77 13.02
CA THR A 111 -7.57 -12.39 13.30
C THR A 111 -7.65 -10.91 13.64
N GLY A 112 -8.49 -10.18 12.94
CA GLY A 112 -8.80 -8.77 13.21
C GLY A 112 -10.05 -8.60 14.07
N THR A 113 -10.44 -7.35 14.31
CA THR A 113 -11.64 -7.02 15.08
C THR A 113 -12.48 -6.00 14.32
N ALA A 114 -13.71 -6.38 13.98
CA ALA A 114 -14.70 -5.46 13.40
C ALA A 114 -15.24 -4.48 14.46
N ALA A 115 -15.58 -3.29 14.05
CA ALA A 115 -16.14 -2.26 14.93
C ALA A 115 -17.52 -2.66 15.51
N GLN A 116 -18.23 -3.58 14.85
CA GLN A 116 -19.52 -4.11 15.31
C GLN A 116 -19.70 -5.57 14.90
N SER A 117 -20.65 -6.29 15.54
CA SER A 117 -21.03 -7.67 15.21
C SER A 117 -22.35 -7.77 14.43
N THR A 118 -23.08 -6.66 14.35
CA THR A 118 -24.37 -6.56 13.67
C THR A 118 -24.21 -6.30 12.17
N ALA A 119 -25.24 -6.57 11.39
CA ALA A 119 -25.26 -6.30 9.95
C ALA A 119 -24.95 -4.82 9.65
N GLY A 120 -24.16 -4.58 8.63
CA GLY A 120 -23.72 -3.26 8.17
C GLY A 120 -22.76 -3.39 7.00
N ASN A 121 -22.70 -2.36 6.17
CA ASN A 121 -21.74 -2.24 5.07
C ASN A 121 -20.52 -1.45 5.52
N ASP A 122 -19.38 -1.75 4.92
CA ASP A 122 -18.10 -1.02 5.15
C ASP A 122 -17.73 -0.90 6.65
N VAL A 123 -18.03 -1.93 7.44
CA VAL A 123 -17.70 -1.97 8.86
C VAL A 123 -16.19 -1.96 9.01
N SER A 124 -15.64 -0.96 9.69
CA SER A 124 -14.19 -0.83 9.92
C SER A 124 -13.63 -2.05 10.65
N VAL A 125 -12.45 -2.49 10.23
CA VAL A 125 -11.74 -3.62 10.85
C VAL A 125 -10.39 -3.13 11.40
N ASN A 126 -10.18 -3.34 12.71
CA ASN A 126 -8.87 -3.18 13.31
C ASN A 126 -7.98 -4.37 12.90
N VAL A 127 -6.85 -4.05 12.30
CA VAL A 127 -5.95 -5.02 11.64
C VAL A 127 -4.77 -5.46 12.51
N SER A 128 -4.66 -4.99 13.75
CA SER A 128 -3.50 -5.24 14.60
C SER A 128 -3.23 -6.72 14.88
N GLY A 129 -4.23 -7.58 14.74
CA GLY A 129 -4.11 -9.03 14.90
C GLY A 129 -3.87 -9.79 13.58
N PHE A 130 -3.80 -9.10 12.44
CA PHE A 130 -3.41 -9.71 11.17
C PHE A 130 -1.90 -9.63 10.95
N SER A 131 -1.40 -10.60 10.19
CA SER A 131 -0.03 -10.64 9.70
C SER A 131 -0.01 -11.00 8.23
N ILE A 132 0.95 -10.42 7.50
CA ILE A 132 1.21 -10.76 6.10
C ILE A 132 2.55 -11.51 6.01
N ALA A 133 2.60 -12.48 5.12
CA ALA A 133 3.81 -13.20 4.77
C ALA A 133 4.00 -13.17 3.25
N ASN A 134 5.22 -13.48 2.82
CA ASN A 134 5.55 -13.56 1.39
C ASN A 134 4.62 -14.53 0.67
N GLY A 135 4.28 -14.20 -0.56
CA GLY A 135 3.40 -15.00 -1.40
C GLY A 135 3.96 -15.25 -2.79
N SER A 136 3.08 -15.49 -3.74
CA SER A 136 3.45 -15.75 -5.12
C SER A 136 3.65 -14.47 -5.94
N GLY A 137 4.14 -14.61 -7.17
CA GLY A 137 4.34 -13.47 -8.08
C GLY A 137 5.45 -12.51 -7.67
N GLY A 138 6.33 -12.90 -6.74
CA GLY A 138 7.39 -12.02 -6.22
C GLY A 138 6.98 -11.21 -4.98
N GLY A 139 5.76 -11.39 -4.47
CA GLY A 139 5.25 -10.66 -3.31
C GLY A 139 6.08 -10.85 -2.05
N LEU A 140 6.72 -9.78 -1.57
CA LEU A 140 7.48 -9.74 -0.33
C LEU A 140 6.74 -8.88 0.69
N ALA A 141 6.39 -9.46 1.85
CA ALA A 141 5.67 -8.77 2.91
C ALA A 141 6.36 -7.47 3.38
N SER A 142 7.70 -7.43 3.34
CA SER A 142 8.50 -6.25 3.69
C SER A 142 8.26 -5.02 2.80
N ASN A 143 7.68 -5.20 1.62
CA ASN A 143 7.36 -4.11 0.69
C ASN A 143 5.98 -3.48 0.96
N TYR A 144 5.26 -3.96 1.97
CA TYR A 144 3.87 -3.58 2.24
C TYR A 144 3.63 -3.18 3.69
N THR A 145 2.57 -2.41 3.90
CA THR A 145 2.11 -2.01 5.24
C THR A 145 0.59 -1.90 5.29
N PHE A 146 -0.02 -2.18 6.44
CA PHE A 146 -1.44 -1.88 6.69
C PHE A 146 -1.65 -0.43 7.13
N SER A 147 -0.61 0.22 7.65
CA SER A 147 -0.72 1.58 8.17
C SER A 147 -1.18 2.56 7.10
N GLY A 148 -2.26 3.29 7.37
CA GLY A 148 -2.87 4.25 6.44
C GLY A 148 -3.81 3.63 5.41
N GLY A 149 -4.03 2.30 5.45
CA GLY A 149 -4.96 1.60 4.56
C GLY A 149 -6.41 1.65 5.04
N THR A 150 -7.33 1.39 4.12
CA THR A 150 -8.75 1.19 4.43
C THR A 150 -9.03 -0.31 4.57
N HIS A 151 -9.62 -0.70 5.69
CA HIS A 151 -9.92 -2.09 6.03
C HIS A 151 -11.37 -2.22 6.44
N ILE A 152 -12.17 -2.84 5.60
CA ILE A 152 -13.63 -2.89 5.72
C ILE A 152 -14.17 -4.30 5.55
N LEU A 153 -15.30 -4.56 6.21
CA LEU A 153 -16.03 -5.83 6.19
C LEU A 153 -17.52 -5.56 6.01
N ASP A 154 -18.13 -6.22 5.05
CA ASP A 154 -19.58 -6.26 4.94
C ASP A 154 -20.14 -7.38 5.82
N ILE A 155 -21.03 -7.03 6.74
CA ILE A 155 -21.73 -7.98 7.59
C ILE A 155 -23.17 -8.05 7.12
N THR A 156 -23.56 -9.18 6.50
CA THR A 156 -24.91 -9.40 6.01
C THR A 156 -25.80 -9.97 7.10
N ALA A 157 -27.09 -9.62 7.07
CA ALA A 157 -28.08 -10.20 7.99
C ALA A 157 -28.25 -11.72 7.75
N THR A 158 -28.42 -12.48 8.82
CA THR A 158 -28.81 -13.89 8.74
C THR A 158 -30.32 -14.03 8.58
N GLN A 159 -30.74 -15.03 7.79
CA GLN A 159 -32.17 -15.35 7.64
C GLN A 159 -32.68 -16.05 8.88
N ALA A 160 -33.83 -15.59 9.40
CA ALA A 160 -34.57 -16.27 10.45
C ALA A 160 -35.82 -16.89 9.85
N TYR A 161 -36.12 -18.13 10.21
CA TYR A 161 -37.34 -18.83 9.81
C TYR A 161 -38.28 -18.89 11.01
N ILE A 162 -39.54 -18.47 10.79
CA ILE A 162 -40.60 -18.52 11.79
C ILE A 162 -41.55 -19.65 11.38
N THR A 163 -41.67 -20.65 12.24
CA THR A 163 -42.66 -21.72 12.06
C THR A 163 -43.62 -21.71 13.24
N GLY A 164 -44.92 -21.91 12.95
CA GLY A 164 -45.94 -22.01 13.98
C GLY A 164 -46.96 -23.09 13.59
N THR A 165 -47.46 -23.85 14.57
CA THR A 165 -48.57 -24.79 14.41
C THR A 165 -49.75 -24.28 15.22
N ARG A 166 -50.94 -24.31 14.63
CA ARG A 166 -52.19 -24.06 15.32
C ARG A 166 -52.94 -25.39 15.49
N ALA A 167 -53.37 -25.68 16.69
CA ALA A 167 -54.33 -26.76 16.90
C ALA A 167 -55.72 -26.32 16.40
N TYR A 168 -56.45 -27.27 15.81
CA TYR A 168 -57.83 -27.04 15.42
C TYR A 168 -58.72 -27.15 16.69
N ASP A 169 -59.58 -26.14 16.94
CA ASP A 169 -60.58 -26.11 18.00
C ASP A 169 -61.90 -26.70 17.53
#